data_600b58c3904b645957601c735e13f699
#
_entry.id   600b58c3904b645957601c735e13f699
#
_cell.length_a   1.000
_cell.length_b   1.000
_cell.length_c   1.000
_cell.angle_alpha   90.00
_cell.angle_beta   90.00
_cell.angle_gamma   90.00
#
_symmetry.space_group_name_H-M   'P 1'
#
loop_
_entity.id
_entity.type
_entity.pdbx_description
1 polymer ?
#
loop_
_entity_poly.entity_id
_entity_poly.type
_entity_poly.pdbx_seq_one_letter_code
_entity_poly.pdbx_strand_id
1 'polypeptide(L)'
;MFYFKTVRKMERIILHCDLNNFFASAALTKNVTLKGLPLAVCGDTKKRHGIVLAKNEAAKAYGIQTAETVWSAKAKCPELITILPDFELYESLSAAARVIYSQYSEKVECFGIDECWVDLSDPAMNFKRAVQVANDIRRRMKRELRLTVSCGVSFSKYFAKLGSDLKKPDATTCISRENYKSLVWPLPCEALLMVGRKTKQALNGLGIFTVGDLANAPKEALSTRLGVNGVKLKNAANGADGESVTDYKNRPLPKSVSSSATAERDLTTPAEVYAALIGFAEKVAVQLRQYGLLAGSVGVTVVSPAFEGAELTAPLPELTNNSAILAKHAFALFKNGYSQSTPVRAIGLRAANLSPESLVQRQLSLFGEPVETERLQKIEDSMLKIREKYGEQAIMRAACLNSAAKAFSPGFFKG
;
A
#
# COMPACT_ATOMS: atom_id res chain seq x y z
N MET A 1 25.60 1.73 -52.42
CA MET A 1 25.51 0.68 -51.42
C MET A 1 24.98 1.28 -50.12
N PHE A 2 23.66 1.27 -49.93
CA PHE A 2 23.03 1.88 -48.77
C PHE A 2 23.07 0.88 -47.61
N TYR A 3 23.88 1.16 -46.60
CA TYR A 3 23.85 0.46 -45.32
C TYR A 3 22.54 0.83 -44.58
N PHE A 4 21.56 -0.01 -44.65
CA PHE A 4 20.44 0.02 -43.69
C PHE A 4 21.02 -0.33 -42.31
N LYS A 5 21.35 0.67 -41.49
CA LYS A 5 21.49 0.48 -40.06
C LYS A 5 20.14 0.00 -39.54
N THR A 6 20.00 -1.30 -39.34
CA THR A 6 18.87 -1.86 -38.60
C THR A 6 18.89 -1.21 -37.22
N VAL A 7 17.99 -0.29 -36.97
CA VAL A 7 17.79 0.28 -35.63
C VAL A 7 17.36 -0.90 -34.76
N ARG A 8 18.30 -1.47 -34.00
CA ARG A 8 17.99 -2.48 -32.99
C ARG A 8 16.94 -1.86 -32.06
N LYS A 9 15.73 -2.38 -32.08
CA LYS A 9 14.68 -1.99 -31.16
C LYS A 9 15.27 -2.18 -29.76
N MET A 10 15.36 -1.10 -28.98
CA MET A 10 15.88 -1.11 -27.62
C MET A 10 15.11 -2.16 -26.80
N GLU A 11 15.82 -3.11 -26.23
CA GLU A 11 15.22 -4.14 -25.40
C GLU A 11 14.84 -3.54 -24.05
N ARG A 12 13.61 -3.76 -23.64
CA ARG A 12 13.14 -3.33 -22.34
C ARG A 12 13.75 -4.22 -21.27
N ILE A 13 14.38 -3.62 -20.25
CA ILE A 13 15.01 -4.34 -19.15
C ILE A 13 14.59 -3.68 -17.85
N ILE A 14 13.79 -4.39 -17.07
CA ILE A 14 13.25 -3.96 -15.80
C ILE A 14 13.81 -4.83 -14.69
N LEU A 15 14.27 -4.17 -13.64
CA LEU A 15 14.64 -4.79 -12.39
C LEU A 15 13.51 -4.58 -11.38
N HIS A 16 13.12 -5.63 -10.64
CA HIS A 16 12.31 -5.53 -9.44
C HIS A 16 13.15 -5.90 -8.23
N CYS A 17 13.15 -5.04 -7.22
CA CYS A 17 13.87 -5.21 -5.96
C CYS A 17 12.87 -5.34 -4.81
N ASP A 18 13.05 -6.35 -3.95
CA ASP A 18 12.18 -6.66 -2.82
C ASP A 18 13.04 -6.93 -1.58
N LEU A 19 12.94 -6.06 -0.55
CA LEU A 19 13.70 -6.17 0.68
C LEU A 19 13.21 -7.37 1.49
N ASN A 20 14.10 -8.32 1.76
CA ASN A 20 13.71 -9.58 2.39
C ASN A 20 13.27 -9.38 3.85
N ASN A 21 12.06 -9.86 4.18
CA ASN A 21 11.51 -9.81 5.54
C ASN A 21 11.59 -8.40 6.15
N PHE A 22 11.31 -7.37 5.37
CA PHE A 22 11.74 -5.99 5.59
C PHE A 22 11.60 -5.52 7.03
N PHE A 23 10.40 -5.54 7.62
CA PHE A 23 10.20 -5.03 9.00
C PHE A 23 11.00 -5.82 10.03
N ALA A 24 11.08 -7.14 9.90
CA ALA A 24 11.89 -7.97 10.80
C ALA A 24 13.39 -7.71 10.60
N SER A 25 13.83 -7.57 9.35
CA SER A 25 15.23 -7.25 9.03
C SER A 25 15.61 -5.85 9.50
N ALA A 26 14.73 -4.85 9.35
CA ALA A 26 14.93 -3.49 9.84
C ALA A 26 15.10 -3.47 11.37
N ALA A 27 14.28 -4.22 12.11
CA ALA A 27 14.42 -4.33 13.56
C ALA A 27 15.77 -4.93 13.98
N LEU A 28 16.28 -5.90 13.22
CA LEU A 28 17.60 -6.50 13.46
C LEU A 28 18.76 -5.54 13.17
N THR A 29 18.57 -4.47 12.40
CA THR A 29 19.61 -3.44 12.23
C THR A 29 19.88 -2.67 13.51
N LYS A 30 18.84 -2.45 14.34
CA LYS A 30 18.95 -1.82 15.66
C LYS A 30 19.36 -2.78 16.77
N ASN A 31 18.98 -4.04 16.66
CA ASN A 31 19.21 -5.03 17.72
C ASN A 31 19.82 -6.32 17.16
N VAL A 32 21.13 -6.30 16.99
CA VAL A 32 21.91 -7.40 16.39
C VAL A 32 21.89 -8.67 17.25
N THR A 33 21.68 -8.55 18.56
CA THR A 33 21.63 -9.71 19.50
C THR A 33 20.47 -10.66 19.22
N LEU A 34 19.42 -10.18 18.55
CA LEU A 34 18.26 -10.99 18.15
C LEU A 34 18.47 -11.77 16.84
N LYS A 35 19.63 -11.60 16.20
CA LYS A 35 19.95 -12.28 14.96
C LYS A 35 20.03 -13.81 15.18
N GLY A 36 19.32 -14.55 14.34
CA GLY A 36 19.26 -16.02 14.42
C GLY A 36 18.15 -16.56 15.34
N LEU A 37 17.55 -15.73 16.20
CA LEU A 37 16.40 -16.11 17.00
C LEU A 37 15.10 -15.96 16.21
N PRO A 38 14.05 -16.79 16.47
CA PRO A 38 12.75 -16.61 15.85
C PRO A 38 12.14 -15.26 16.28
N LEU A 39 11.93 -14.37 15.31
CA LEU A 39 11.45 -13.01 15.53
C LEU A 39 10.33 -12.66 14.57
N ALA A 40 9.27 -12.06 15.12
CA ALA A 40 8.17 -11.47 14.35
C ALA A 40 7.89 -10.05 14.81
N VAL A 41 7.64 -9.17 13.82
CA VAL A 41 7.04 -7.86 14.05
C VAL A 41 5.54 -8.03 14.07
N CYS A 42 4.90 -7.62 15.16
CA CYS A 42 3.49 -7.85 15.40
C CYS A 42 2.79 -6.56 15.83
N GLY A 43 1.52 -6.44 15.48
CA GLY A 43 0.67 -5.42 16.07
C GLY A 43 0.47 -5.67 17.58
N ASP A 44 0.01 -4.63 18.31
CA ASP A 44 -0.21 -4.70 19.74
C ASP A 44 -1.38 -5.64 20.08
N THR A 45 -1.08 -6.75 20.75
CA THR A 45 -2.08 -7.75 21.16
C THR A 45 -3.12 -7.19 22.13
N LYS A 46 -2.74 -6.20 22.95
CA LYS A 46 -3.64 -5.56 23.92
C LYS A 46 -4.69 -4.67 23.22
N LYS A 47 -4.42 -4.29 21.97
CA LYS A 47 -5.23 -3.35 21.19
C LYS A 47 -6.03 -3.98 20.04
N ARG A 48 -6.31 -5.28 20.09
CA ARG A 48 -6.98 -6.04 19.02
C ARG A 48 -6.21 -6.08 17.69
N HIS A 49 -4.93 -5.71 17.68
CA HIS A 49 -4.06 -5.69 16.49
C HIS A 49 -3.01 -6.80 16.51
N GLY A 50 -3.20 -7.83 17.30
CA GLY A 50 -2.25 -8.90 17.54
C GLY A 50 -2.09 -9.87 16.37
N ILE A 51 -1.69 -9.35 15.19
CA ILE A 51 -1.32 -10.16 14.02
C ILE A 51 0.15 -9.99 13.67
N VAL A 52 0.72 -11.02 13.03
CA VAL A 52 2.07 -11.00 12.49
C VAL A 52 2.11 -10.13 11.23
N LEU A 53 2.87 -9.03 11.26
CA LEU A 53 3.09 -8.15 10.13
C LEU A 53 4.26 -8.62 9.26
N ALA A 54 5.35 -9.04 9.90
CA ALA A 54 6.52 -9.61 9.23
C ALA A 54 7.25 -10.58 10.17
N LYS A 55 8.04 -11.48 9.62
CA LYS A 55 8.82 -12.48 10.36
C LYS A 55 10.16 -12.71 9.69
N ASN A 56 11.16 -13.09 10.47
CA ASN A 56 12.47 -13.47 9.93
C ASN A 56 12.49 -14.95 9.45
N GLU A 57 13.58 -15.38 8.83
CA GLU A 57 13.70 -16.75 8.30
C GLU A 57 13.65 -17.80 9.42
N ALA A 58 14.20 -17.50 10.62
CA ALA A 58 14.12 -18.42 11.75
C ALA A 58 12.66 -18.66 12.17
N ALA A 59 11.84 -17.61 12.30
CA ALA A 59 10.42 -17.75 12.61
C ALA A 59 9.63 -18.43 11.46
N LYS A 60 10.00 -18.18 10.20
CA LYS A 60 9.39 -18.81 9.04
C LYS A 60 9.59 -20.33 9.02
N ALA A 61 10.72 -20.84 9.53
CA ALA A 61 11.00 -22.28 9.63
C ALA A 61 10.00 -23.02 10.53
N TYR A 62 9.37 -22.35 11.50
CA TYR A 62 8.29 -22.89 12.35
C TYR A 62 6.90 -22.82 11.66
N GLY A 63 6.83 -22.42 10.39
CA GLY A 63 5.56 -22.31 9.66
C GLY A 63 4.71 -21.09 10.05
N ILE A 64 5.33 -20.08 10.70
CA ILE A 64 4.64 -18.82 11.02
C ILE A 64 4.33 -18.07 9.74
N GLN A 65 3.10 -17.55 9.63
CA GLN A 65 2.63 -16.83 8.44
C GLN A 65 2.33 -15.36 8.74
N THR A 66 2.45 -14.51 7.73
CA THR A 66 1.98 -13.12 7.81
C THR A 66 0.44 -13.11 7.90
N ALA A 67 -0.11 -12.15 8.66
CA ALA A 67 -1.53 -12.00 8.97
C ALA A 67 -2.13 -13.05 9.93
N GLU A 68 -1.38 -14.07 10.39
CA GLU A 68 -1.89 -14.92 11.46
C GLU A 68 -1.82 -14.21 12.82
N THR A 69 -2.61 -14.67 13.77
CA THR A 69 -2.62 -14.11 15.12
C THR A 69 -1.34 -14.44 15.88
N VAL A 70 -0.89 -13.53 16.77
CA VAL A 70 0.28 -13.76 17.62
C VAL A 70 0.09 -15.00 18.49
N TRP A 71 -1.14 -15.30 18.91
CA TRP A 71 -1.45 -16.50 19.66
C TRP A 71 -1.16 -17.77 18.85
N SER A 72 -1.64 -17.84 17.59
CA SER A 72 -1.35 -18.95 16.67
C SER A 72 0.14 -19.09 16.39
N ALA A 73 0.84 -17.97 16.18
CA ALA A 73 2.28 -17.96 15.94
C ALA A 73 3.07 -18.50 17.15
N LYS A 74 2.70 -18.10 18.38
CA LYS A 74 3.33 -18.61 19.61
C LYS A 74 2.99 -20.07 19.91
N ALA A 75 1.84 -20.56 19.49
CA ALA A 75 1.52 -21.98 19.58
C ALA A 75 2.46 -22.86 18.73
N LYS A 76 2.94 -22.32 17.56
CA LYS A 76 3.93 -22.99 16.69
C LYS A 76 5.37 -22.82 17.19
N CYS A 77 5.70 -21.70 17.83
CA CYS A 77 7.02 -21.34 18.31
C CYS A 77 6.88 -20.62 19.66
N PRO A 78 6.90 -21.33 20.81
CA PRO A 78 6.76 -20.74 22.14
C PRO A 78 7.81 -19.67 22.45
N GLU A 79 9.05 -19.85 21.96
CA GLU A 79 10.17 -18.93 22.11
C GLU A 79 10.13 -17.73 21.14
N LEU A 80 9.05 -17.58 20.34
CA LEU A 80 8.93 -16.48 19.38
C LEU A 80 9.04 -15.12 20.06
N ILE A 81 10.05 -14.36 19.66
CA ILE A 81 10.23 -12.97 20.09
C ILE A 81 9.30 -12.09 19.26
N THR A 82 8.41 -11.37 19.92
CA THR A 82 7.49 -10.43 19.27
C THR A 82 7.88 -9.01 19.60
N ILE A 83 7.97 -8.15 18.57
CA ILE A 83 8.29 -6.72 18.71
C ILE A 83 7.21 -5.88 18.02
N LEU A 84 7.01 -4.66 18.52
CA LEU A 84 6.11 -3.69 17.89
C LEU A 84 6.76 -3.09 16.64
N PRO A 85 5.96 -2.66 15.65
CA PRO A 85 6.48 -2.02 14.43
C PRO A 85 7.06 -0.62 14.75
N ASP A 86 8.16 -0.29 14.08
CA ASP A 86 8.81 1.02 14.09
C ASP A 86 8.74 1.61 12.67
N PHE A 87 7.62 2.27 12.35
CA PHE A 87 7.38 2.78 11.01
C PHE A 87 8.35 3.90 10.61
N GLU A 88 8.82 4.72 11.55
CA GLU A 88 9.83 5.76 11.28
C GLU A 88 11.15 5.13 10.78
N LEU A 89 11.59 4.03 11.41
CA LEU A 89 12.73 3.26 10.95
C LEU A 89 12.48 2.68 9.55
N TYR A 90 11.29 2.12 9.31
CA TYR A 90 10.98 1.51 8.01
C TYR A 90 10.98 2.54 6.88
N GLU A 91 10.39 3.70 7.10
CA GLU A 91 10.39 4.80 6.14
C GLU A 91 11.81 5.31 5.85
N SER A 92 12.64 5.47 6.87
CA SER A 92 14.03 5.92 6.72
C SER A 92 14.86 4.92 5.91
N LEU A 93 14.76 3.61 6.20
CA LEU A 93 15.48 2.56 5.48
C LEU A 93 14.95 2.40 4.05
N SER A 94 13.64 2.51 3.85
CA SER A 94 13.03 2.53 2.51
C SER A 94 13.54 3.72 1.68
N ALA A 95 13.61 4.91 2.26
CA ALA A 95 14.17 6.09 1.60
C ALA A 95 15.64 5.89 1.23
N ALA A 96 16.46 5.33 2.14
CA ALA A 96 17.85 5.02 1.87
C ALA A 96 18.02 3.97 0.76
N ALA A 97 17.16 2.95 0.71
CA ALA A 97 17.14 1.97 -0.37
C ALA A 97 16.82 2.63 -1.72
N ARG A 98 15.84 3.53 -1.77
CA ARG A 98 15.51 4.28 -2.99
C ARG A 98 16.69 5.14 -3.49
N VAL A 99 17.44 5.75 -2.58
CA VAL A 99 18.67 6.49 -2.96
C VAL A 99 19.68 5.57 -3.65
N ILE A 100 19.85 4.33 -3.17
CA ILE A 100 20.72 3.36 -3.82
C ILE A 100 20.19 3.02 -5.23
N TYR A 101 18.88 2.73 -5.38
CA TYR A 101 18.28 2.41 -6.69
C TYR A 101 18.42 3.56 -7.69
N SER A 102 18.21 4.81 -7.23
CA SER A 102 18.29 6.01 -8.08
C SER A 102 19.68 6.29 -8.66
N GLN A 103 20.75 5.65 -8.15
CA GLN A 103 22.09 5.74 -8.73
C GLN A 103 22.28 4.86 -9.96
N TYR A 104 21.34 3.95 -10.24
CA TYR A 104 21.36 3.07 -11.41
C TYR A 104 20.36 3.49 -12.48
N SER A 105 19.33 4.25 -12.14
CA SER A 105 18.33 4.77 -13.07
C SER A 105 17.57 5.94 -12.47
N GLU A 106 17.17 6.89 -13.31
CA GLU A 106 16.25 7.96 -12.94
C GLU A 106 14.81 7.47 -12.81
N LYS A 107 14.46 6.34 -13.43
CA LYS A 107 13.13 5.75 -13.41
C LYS A 107 13.04 4.66 -12.35
N VAL A 108 12.66 5.07 -11.15
CA VAL A 108 12.43 4.18 -10.00
C VAL A 108 10.97 4.31 -9.58
N GLU A 109 10.22 3.24 -9.66
CA GLU A 109 8.81 3.18 -9.26
C GLU A 109 8.66 2.36 -7.99
N CYS A 110 8.15 2.98 -6.92
CA CYS A 110 7.85 2.27 -5.68
C CYS A 110 6.52 1.54 -5.79
N PHE A 111 6.48 0.27 -5.39
CA PHE A 111 5.27 -0.55 -5.33
C PHE A 111 4.77 -0.78 -3.89
N GLY A 112 5.62 -0.55 -2.93
CA GLY A 112 5.37 -0.62 -1.51
C GLY A 112 6.45 0.14 -0.76
N ILE A 113 6.54 -0.08 0.54
CA ILE A 113 7.60 0.49 1.36
C ILE A 113 8.94 -0.24 1.14
N ASP A 114 8.89 -1.50 0.70
CA ASP A 114 10.02 -2.42 0.56
C ASP A 114 10.28 -2.89 -0.87
N GLU A 115 9.44 -2.48 -1.82
CA GLU A 115 9.51 -2.94 -3.21
C GLU A 115 9.64 -1.78 -4.20
N CYS A 116 10.51 -1.95 -5.21
CA CYS A 116 10.65 -0.98 -6.30
C CYS A 116 10.90 -1.68 -7.63
N TRP A 117 10.36 -1.10 -8.72
CA TRP A 117 10.85 -1.34 -10.07
C TRP A 117 11.88 -0.29 -10.45
N VAL A 118 12.90 -0.71 -11.19
CA VAL A 118 13.96 0.14 -11.74
C VAL A 118 14.05 -0.15 -13.23
N ASP A 119 13.89 0.86 -14.08
CA ASP A 119 14.03 0.72 -15.54
C ASP A 119 15.50 0.87 -15.92
N LEU A 120 16.12 -0.23 -16.32
CA LEU A 120 17.50 -0.26 -16.80
C LEU A 120 17.60 -0.24 -18.33
N SER A 121 16.50 0.05 -19.04
CA SER A 121 16.46 0.06 -20.50
C SER A 121 17.38 1.15 -21.06
N ASP A 122 18.47 0.71 -21.72
CA ASP A 122 19.48 1.54 -22.36
C ASP A 122 20.03 0.78 -23.58
N PRO A 123 20.43 1.45 -24.69
CA PRO A 123 21.00 0.79 -25.87
C PRO A 123 22.22 -0.10 -25.58
N ALA A 124 23.02 0.23 -24.55
CA ALA A 124 24.19 -0.55 -24.13
C ALA A 124 23.86 -1.64 -23.10
N MET A 125 22.62 -1.67 -22.57
CA MET A 125 22.19 -2.63 -21.56
C MET A 125 21.74 -3.95 -22.21
N ASN A 126 22.01 -5.05 -21.50
CA ASN A 126 21.51 -6.39 -21.82
C ASN A 126 21.25 -7.16 -20.53
N PHE A 127 20.57 -8.31 -20.61
CA PHE A 127 20.23 -9.12 -19.43
C PHE A 127 21.44 -9.50 -18.57
N LYS A 128 22.59 -9.82 -19.19
CA LYS A 128 23.82 -10.16 -18.46
C LYS A 128 24.32 -8.98 -17.61
N ARG A 129 24.36 -7.78 -18.18
CA ARG A 129 24.73 -6.55 -17.45
C ARG A 129 23.69 -6.20 -16.38
N ALA A 130 22.41 -6.34 -16.68
CA ALA A 130 21.35 -6.08 -15.70
C ALA A 130 21.43 -7.02 -14.49
N VAL A 131 21.79 -8.29 -14.68
CA VAL A 131 22.08 -9.22 -13.57
C VAL A 131 23.30 -8.76 -12.77
N GLN A 132 24.33 -8.20 -13.39
CA GLN A 132 25.47 -7.63 -12.67
C GLN A 132 25.06 -6.42 -11.83
N VAL A 133 24.23 -5.52 -12.38
CA VAL A 133 23.64 -4.38 -11.65
C VAL A 133 22.81 -4.88 -10.46
N ALA A 134 21.93 -5.85 -10.66
CA ALA A 134 21.13 -6.45 -9.58
C ALA A 134 22.01 -7.02 -8.46
N ASN A 135 23.08 -7.72 -8.80
CA ASN A 135 24.02 -8.27 -7.82
C ASN A 135 24.84 -7.17 -7.13
N ASP A 136 25.12 -6.06 -7.79
CA ASP A 136 25.76 -4.91 -7.16
C ASP A 136 24.83 -4.22 -6.16
N ILE A 137 23.58 -3.99 -6.55
CA ILE A 137 22.54 -3.48 -5.64
C ILE A 137 22.42 -4.37 -4.38
N ARG A 138 22.37 -5.70 -4.54
CA ARG A 138 22.32 -6.64 -3.41
C ARG A 138 23.50 -6.49 -2.47
N ARG A 139 24.73 -6.41 -3.02
CA ARG A 139 25.94 -6.20 -2.22
C ARG A 139 25.90 -4.88 -1.46
N ARG A 140 25.45 -3.81 -2.10
CA ARG A 140 25.33 -2.47 -1.51
C ARG A 140 24.29 -2.43 -0.40
N MET A 141 23.10 -2.99 -0.63
CA MET A 141 22.05 -3.08 0.41
C MET A 141 22.57 -3.75 1.68
N LYS A 142 23.30 -4.85 1.51
CA LYS A 142 23.91 -5.60 2.63
C LYS A 142 25.00 -4.80 3.34
N ARG A 143 25.88 -4.13 2.60
CA ARG A 143 27.01 -3.38 3.14
C ARG A 143 26.55 -2.06 3.78
N GLU A 144 25.67 -1.31 3.11
CA GLU A 144 25.32 0.07 3.47
C GLU A 144 24.12 0.13 4.44
N LEU A 145 23.12 -0.76 4.26
CA LEU A 145 21.89 -0.76 5.07
C LEU A 145 21.75 -1.98 5.99
N ARG A 146 22.63 -2.97 5.89
CA ARG A 146 22.52 -4.27 6.60
C ARG A 146 21.22 -5.02 6.28
N LEU A 147 20.62 -4.74 5.14
CA LEU A 147 19.42 -5.41 4.60
C LEU A 147 19.80 -6.33 3.45
N THR A 148 19.03 -7.39 3.26
CA THR A 148 19.11 -8.21 2.05
C THR A 148 17.96 -7.89 1.12
N VAL A 149 18.19 -8.01 -0.19
CA VAL A 149 17.20 -7.74 -1.23
C VAL A 149 17.21 -8.87 -2.24
N SER A 150 16.04 -9.33 -2.69
CA SER A 150 15.90 -10.23 -3.81
C SER A 150 15.53 -9.45 -5.05
N CYS A 151 16.18 -9.77 -6.18
CA CYS A 151 16.03 -9.04 -7.42
C CYS A 151 15.54 -9.94 -8.54
N GLY A 152 14.54 -9.47 -9.29
CA GLY A 152 14.10 -10.08 -10.53
C GLY A 152 14.45 -9.18 -11.72
N VAL A 153 15.10 -9.72 -12.72
CA VAL A 153 15.48 -9.02 -13.98
C VAL A 153 14.61 -9.56 -15.10
N SER A 154 13.84 -8.70 -15.78
CA SER A 154 12.99 -9.14 -16.89
C SER A 154 12.68 -8.01 -17.88
N PHE A 155 12.01 -8.35 -18.99
CA PHE A 155 11.47 -7.41 -19.97
C PHE A 155 10.03 -6.93 -19.63
N SER A 156 9.44 -7.46 -18.56
CA SER A 156 8.07 -7.21 -18.07
C SER A 156 8.12 -6.87 -16.59
N LYS A 157 7.30 -5.92 -16.14
CA LYS A 157 7.15 -5.58 -14.70
C LYS A 157 6.64 -6.78 -13.91
N TYR A 158 5.68 -7.52 -14.47
CA TYR A 158 5.11 -8.71 -13.84
C TYR A 158 6.15 -9.81 -13.67
N PHE A 159 6.94 -10.07 -14.71
CA PHE A 159 7.98 -11.11 -14.64
C PHE A 159 9.18 -10.67 -13.78
N ALA A 160 9.51 -9.38 -13.75
CA ALA A 160 10.52 -8.87 -12.82
C ALA A 160 10.08 -9.08 -11.37
N LYS A 161 8.82 -8.75 -11.03
CA LYS A 161 8.25 -9.01 -9.69
C LYS A 161 8.26 -10.50 -9.37
N LEU A 162 7.77 -11.33 -10.27
CA LEU A 162 7.78 -12.78 -10.11
C LEU A 162 9.20 -13.31 -9.89
N GLY A 163 10.19 -12.83 -10.67
CA GLY A 163 11.59 -13.22 -10.55
C GLY A 163 12.16 -12.93 -9.17
N SER A 164 11.80 -11.81 -8.53
CA SER A 164 12.25 -11.48 -7.17
C SER A 164 11.66 -12.44 -6.12
N ASP A 165 10.52 -13.08 -6.39
CA ASP A 165 9.86 -14.01 -5.47
C ASP A 165 10.34 -15.46 -5.62
N LEU A 166 10.82 -15.87 -6.82
CA LEU A 166 11.18 -17.26 -7.11
C LEU A 166 12.33 -17.81 -6.25
N LYS A 167 13.30 -16.95 -5.92
CA LYS A 167 14.48 -17.34 -5.13
C LYS A 167 14.70 -16.32 -4.02
N LYS A 168 14.05 -16.49 -2.89
CA LYS A 168 14.27 -15.71 -1.67
C LYS A 168 14.95 -16.57 -0.62
N PRO A 169 15.76 -15.99 0.28
CA PRO A 169 16.21 -14.59 0.32
C PRO A 169 17.52 -14.34 -0.48
N ASP A 170 17.86 -13.05 -0.63
CA ASP A 170 19.14 -12.56 -1.15
C ASP A 170 19.59 -13.23 -2.46
N ALA A 171 18.72 -13.22 -3.46
CA ALA A 171 19.00 -13.84 -4.76
C ALA A 171 18.67 -12.93 -5.95
N THR A 172 19.22 -13.26 -7.12
CA THR A 172 18.87 -12.62 -8.39
C THR A 172 18.33 -13.67 -9.35
N THR A 173 17.14 -13.43 -9.92
CA THR A 173 16.54 -14.29 -10.94
C THR A 173 16.36 -13.50 -12.22
N CYS A 174 16.80 -14.08 -13.35
CA CYS A 174 16.63 -13.49 -14.68
C CYS A 174 15.56 -14.26 -15.47
N ILE A 175 14.52 -13.56 -15.90
CA ILE A 175 13.45 -14.07 -16.76
C ILE A 175 13.52 -13.33 -18.08
N SER A 176 14.14 -13.95 -19.07
CA SER A 176 14.33 -13.40 -20.42
C SER A 176 13.24 -13.90 -21.39
N ARG A 177 13.26 -13.38 -22.61
CA ARG A 177 12.31 -13.84 -23.66
C ARG A 177 12.53 -15.30 -24.06
N GLU A 178 13.74 -15.81 -23.90
CA GLU A 178 14.09 -17.19 -24.25
C GLU A 178 13.61 -18.21 -23.21
N ASN A 179 13.55 -17.81 -21.92
CA ASN A 179 13.29 -18.76 -20.84
C ASN A 179 11.97 -18.55 -20.10
N TYR A 180 11.22 -17.45 -20.37
CA TYR A 180 10.02 -17.15 -19.58
C TYR A 180 8.95 -18.25 -19.68
N LYS A 181 8.77 -18.87 -20.83
CA LYS A 181 7.77 -19.96 -20.98
C LYS A 181 8.11 -21.17 -20.11
N SER A 182 9.37 -21.56 -20.07
CA SER A 182 9.80 -22.70 -19.25
C SER A 182 9.84 -22.40 -17.76
N LEU A 183 10.10 -21.15 -17.36
CA LEU A 183 10.20 -20.76 -15.96
C LEU A 183 8.86 -20.28 -15.36
N VAL A 184 8.04 -19.59 -16.15
CA VAL A 184 6.85 -18.90 -15.64
C VAL A 184 5.57 -19.66 -15.93
N TRP A 185 5.41 -20.23 -17.13
CA TRP A 185 4.16 -20.88 -17.52
C TRP A 185 3.76 -22.09 -16.66
N PRO A 186 4.69 -22.93 -16.13
CA PRO A 186 4.32 -24.03 -15.23
C PRO A 186 3.86 -23.58 -13.84
N LEU A 187 4.08 -22.30 -13.46
CA LEU A 187 3.72 -21.81 -12.14
C LEU A 187 2.20 -21.70 -11.99
N PRO A 188 1.66 -21.85 -10.76
CA PRO A 188 0.26 -21.58 -10.47
C PRO A 188 -0.12 -20.15 -10.88
N CYS A 189 -1.35 -19.96 -11.39
CA CYS A 189 -1.79 -18.65 -11.88
C CYS A 189 -1.73 -17.53 -10.81
N GLU A 190 -1.87 -17.86 -9.52
CA GLU A 190 -1.73 -16.93 -8.40
C GLU A 190 -0.30 -16.46 -8.15
N ALA A 191 0.71 -17.06 -8.76
CA ALA A 191 2.07 -16.54 -8.72
C ALA A 191 2.20 -15.22 -9.51
N LEU A 192 1.28 -14.95 -10.42
CA LEU A 192 1.28 -13.71 -11.18
C LEU A 192 0.69 -12.57 -10.36
N LEU A 193 1.35 -11.42 -10.39
CA LEU A 193 0.89 -10.19 -9.74
C LEU A 193 -0.58 -9.90 -10.12
N MET A 194 -1.38 -9.39 -9.18
CA MET A 194 -2.82 -9.10 -9.30
C MET A 194 -3.75 -10.32 -9.36
N VAL A 195 -3.24 -11.54 -9.21
CA VAL A 195 -4.07 -12.73 -9.05
C VAL A 195 -4.24 -13.07 -7.56
N GLY A 196 -5.15 -12.37 -6.89
CA GLY A 196 -5.55 -12.66 -5.51
C GLY A 196 -6.56 -13.82 -5.44
N ARG A 197 -6.98 -14.17 -4.20
CA ARG A 197 -7.88 -15.32 -3.93
C ARG A 197 -9.15 -15.35 -4.80
N LYS A 198 -9.86 -14.22 -4.94
CA LYS A 198 -11.08 -14.14 -5.75
C LYS A 198 -10.79 -14.34 -7.25
N THR A 199 -9.71 -13.73 -7.75
CA THR A 199 -9.28 -13.87 -9.14
C THR A 199 -8.86 -15.30 -9.43
N LYS A 200 -8.09 -15.94 -8.53
CA LYS A 200 -7.73 -17.37 -8.63
C LYS A 200 -8.97 -18.25 -8.73
N GLN A 201 -9.96 -18.05 -7.84
CA GLN A 201 -11.21 -18.82 -7.89
C GLN A 201 -11.95 -18.66 -9.22
N ALA A 202 -12.01 -17.42 -9.74
CA ALA A 202 -12.66 -17.14 -11.03
C ALA A 202 -11.91 -17.79 -12.20
N LEU A 203 -10.56 -17.79 -12.19
CA LEU A 203 -9.72 -18.44 -13.19
C LEU A 203 -9.88 -19.98 -13.12
N ASN A 204 -9.81 -20.54 -11.92
CA ASN A 204 -10.00 -22.00 -11.72
C ASN A 204 -11.38 -22.46 -12.22
N GLY A 205 -12.43 -21.66 -12.05
CA GLY A 205 -13.76 -21.91 -12.59
C GLY A 205 -13.83 -21.92 -14.14
N LEU A 206 -12.80 -21.40 -14.81
CA LEU A 206 -12.60 -21.47 -16.26
C LEU A 206 -11.63 -22.58 -16.67
N GLY A 207 -11.15 -23.43 -15.74
CA GLY A 207 -10.14 -24.46 -16.01
C GLY A 207 -8.72 -23.92 -16.15
N ILE A 208 -8.45 -22.69 -15.67
CA ILE A 208 -7.15 -22.02 -15.76
C ILE A 208 -6.46 -22.17 -14.40
N PHE A 209 -5.42 -22.97 -14.32
CA PHE A 209 -4.68 -23.26 -13.08
C PHE A 209 -3.26 -22.71 -13.09
N THR A 210 -2.64 -22.65 -14.27
CA THR A 210 -1.26 -22.19 -14.44
C THR A 210 -1.20 -20.84 -15.17
N VAL A 211 -0.04 -20.20 -15.10
CA VAL A 211 0.23 -18.98 -15.90
C VAL A 211 0.18 -19.31 -17.39
N GLY A 212 0.61 -20.52 -17.79
CA GLY A 212 0.54 -21.01 -19.18
C GLY A 212 -0.90 -21.16 -19.67
N ASP A 213 -1.80 -21.72 -18.85
CA ASP A 213 -3.22 -21.77 -19.18
C ASP A 213 -3.80 -20.37 -19.39
N LEU A 214 -3.48 -19.44 -18.48
CA LEU A 214 -3.91 -18.05 -18.58
C LEU A 214 -3.39 -17.37 -19.86
N ALA A 215 -2.12 -17.60 -20.21
CA ALA A 215 -1.50 -17.07 -21.42
C ALA A 215 -2.20 -17.54 -22.71
N ASN A 216 -2.70 -18.77 -22.71
CA ASN A 216 -3.35 -19.39 -23.88
C ASN A 216 -4.89 -19.28 -23.85
N ALA A 217 -5.50 -18.86 -22.74
CA ALA A 217 -6.96 -18.79 -22.59
C ALA A 217 -7.60 -17.85 -23.64
N PRO A 218 -8.84 -18.14 -24.09
CA PRO A 218 -9.59 -17.24 -24.96
C PRO A 218 -9.82 -15.88 -24.31
N LYS A 219 -9.55 -14.79 -25.05
CA LYS A 219 -9.70 -13.42 -24.57
C LYS A 219 -11.14 -13.12 -24.15
N GLU A 220 -12.09 -13.65 -24.91
CA GLU A 220 -13.53 -13.46 -24.70
C GLU A 220 -13.98 -14.07 -23.37
N ALA A 221 -13.54 -15.28 -23.05
CA ALA A 221 -13.85 -15.96 -21.77
C ALA A 221 -13.31 -15.16 -20.57
N LEU A 222 -12.07 -14.67 -20.67
CA LEU A 222 -11.45 -13.83 -19.63
C LEU A 222 -12.15 -12.47 -19.49
N SER A 223 -12.53 -11.85 -20.62
CA SER A 223 -13.24 -10.57 -20.62
C SER A 223 -14.64 -10.70 -19.99
N THR A 224 -15.37 -11.76 -20.32
CA THR A 224 -16.70 -12.04 -19.74
C THR A 224 -16.62 -12.24 -18.22
N ARG A 225 -15.61 -12.99 -17.74
CA ARG A 225 -15.51 -13.39 -16.32
C ARG A 225 -14.84 -12.35 -15.42
N LEU A 226 -13.84 -11.64 -15.93
CA LEU A 226 -12.94 -10.74 -15.17
C LEU A 226 -12.89 -9.32 -15.76
N GLY A 227 -13.63 -9.04 -16.83
CA GLY A 227 -13.63 -7.73 -17.49
C GLY A 227 -12.26 -7.39 -18.08
N VAL A 228 -11.92 -6.11 -18.06
CA VAL A 228 -10.64 -5.57 -18.55
C VAL A 228 -9.45 -6.20 -17.83
N ASN A 229 -9.60 -6.54 -16.54
CA ASN A 229 -8.52 -7.15 -15.76
C ASN A 229 -8.14 -8.55 -16.27
N GLY A 230 -9.10 -9.33 -16.76
CA GLY A 230 -8.82 -10.64 -17.36
C GLY A 230 -7.93 -10.53 -18.60
N VAL A 231 -8.19 -9.54 -19.46
CA VAL A 231 -7.37 -9.26 -20.65
C VAL A 231 -5.97 -8.78 -20.26
N LYS A 232 -5.87 -7.90 -19.26
CA LYS A 232 -4.57 -7.44 -18.73
C LYS A 232 -3.74 -8.59 -18.18
N LEU A 233 -4.34 -9.50 -17.41
CA LEU A 233 -3.66 -10.67 -16.87
C LEU A 233 -3.18 -11.63 -17.97
N LYS A 234 -3.97 -11.86 -19.02
CA LYS A 234 -3.53 -12.63 -20.20
C LYS A 234 -2.30 -12.00 -20.86
N ASN A 235 -2.32 -10.69 -21.07
CA ASN A 235 -1.18 -9.96 -21.64
C ASN A 235 0.05 -10.07 -20.73
N ALA A 236 -0.13 -9.91 -19.41
CA ALA A 236 0.94 -10.07 -18.42
C ALA A 236 1.53 -11.49 -18.43
N ALA A 237 0.69 -12.55 -18.52
CA ALA A 237 1.13 -13.95 -18.65
C ALA A 237 1.96 -14.22 -19.92
N ASN A 238 1.81 -13.40 -20.94
CA ASN A 238 2.61 -13.40 -22.18
C ASN A 238 3.78 -12.41 -22.16
N GLY A 239 4.01 -11.71 -21.04
CA GLY A 239 5.03 -10.66 -20.94
C GLY A 239 4.78 -9.43 -21.82
N ALA A 240 3.52 -9.19 -22.18
CA ALA A 240 3.06 -8.09 -23.02
C ALA A 240 2.32 -7.02 -22.18
N ASP A 241 2.80 -6.75 -20.97
CA ASP A 241 2.18 -5.80 -20.03
C ASP A 241 2.24 -4.34 -20.49
N GLY A 242 3.24 -3.96 -21.28
CA GLY A 242 3.36 -2.61 -21.86
C GLY A 242 3.50 -1.45 -20.87
N GLU A 243 3.36 -1.71 -19.56
CA GLU A 243 3.39 -0.68 -18.51
C GLU A 243 4.80 -0.14 -18.31
N SER A 244 4.99 1.17 -18.47
CA SER A 244 6.26 1.84 -18.18
C SER A 244 6.54 1.88 -16.67
N VAL A 245 7.83 1.92 -16.30
CA VAL A 245 8.22 2.26 -14.94
C VAL A 245 8.10 3.77 -14.78
N THR A 246 7.29 4.21 -13.83
CA THR A 246 7.03 5.62 -13.55
C THR A 246 7.97 6.09 -12.45
N ASP A 247 8.63 7.23 -12.65
CA ASP A 247 9.45 7.83 -11.59
C ASP A 247 8.56 8.16 -10.36
N TYR A 248 9.00 7.71 -9.19
CA TYR A 248 8.27 7.96 -7.93
C TYR A 248 8.10 9.45 -7.60
N LYS A 249 8.92 10.33 -8.19
CA LYS A 249 8.80 11.79 -8.07
C LYS A 249 7.62 12.35 -8.88
N ASN A 250 7.19 11.62 -9.91
CA ASN A 250 6.12 12.00 -10.83
C ASN A 250 4.87 11.12 -10.66
N ARG A 251 4.55 10.75 -9.41
CA ARG A 251 3.35 9.95 -9.15
C ARG A 251 2.08 10.71 -9.54
N PRO A 252 1.11 10.03 -10.18
CA PRO A 252 -0.20 10.64 -10.38
C PRO A 252 -0.86 10.97 -9.04
N LEU A 253 -1.65 12.04 -9.02
CA LEU A 253 -2.43 12.41 -7.83
C LEU A 253 -3.32 11.24 -7.39
N PRO A 254 -3.54 11.05 -6.08
CA PRO A 254 -4.38 9.99 -5.58
C PRO A 254 -5.83 10.18 -6.07
N LYS A 255 -6.53 9.08 -6.35
CA LYS A 255 -7.95 9.09 -6.71
C LYS A 255 -8.87 9.21 -5.49
N SER A 256 -8.36 8.84 -4.33
CA SER A 256 -9.04 8.97 -3.03
C SER A 256 -8.01 9.01 -1.90
N VAL A 257 -8.39 9.64 -0.80
CA VAL A 257 -7.64 9.68 0.46
C VAL A 257 -8.53 9.11 1.55
N SER A 258 -8.00 8.19 2.36
CA SER A 258 -8.79 7.55 3.41
C SER A 258 -7.98 7.29 4.68
N SER A 259 -8.66 7.27 5.82
CA SER A 259 -8.11 6.87 7.10
C SER A 259 -9.12 5.97 7.81
N SER A 260 -8.66 4.86 8.38
CA SER A 260 -9.50 3.89 9.08
C SER A 260 -8.73 3.22 10.20
N ALA A 261 -9.45 2.72 11.23
CA ALA A 261 -8.85 1.86 12.25
C ALA A 261 -9.88 0.92 12.87
N THR A 262 -9.36 -0.16 13.47
CA THR A 262 -10.11 -1.02 14.39
C THR A 262 -10.03 -0.40 15.78
N ALA A 263 -11.18 -0.24 16.43
CA ALA A 263 -11.26 0.26 17.79
C ALA A 263 -10.77 -0.78 18.81
N GLU A 264 -10.14 -0.33 19.90
CA GLU A 264 -9.68 -1.22 20.99
C GLU A 264 -10.86 -1.93 21.68
N ARG A 265 -12.04 -1.31 21.70
CA ARG A 265 -13.33 -1.89 22.06
C ARG A 265 -14.40 -1.50 21.04
N ASP A 266 -15.49 -2.23 20.98
CA ASP A 266 -16.58 -1.89 20.08
C ASP A 266 -17.19 -0.55 20.46
N LEU A 267 -17.47 0.29 19.46
CA LEU A 267 -18.17 1.56 19.63
C LEU A 267 -19.67 1.26 19.69
N THR A 268 -20.32 1.70 20.76
CA THR A 268 -21.73 1.36 21.03
C THR A 268 -22.66 2.57 20.94
N THR A 269 -22.12 3.77 20.87
CA THR A 269 -22.90 5.00 20.82
C THR A 269 -22.60 5.83 19.56
N PRO A 270 -23.59 6.54 19.01
CA PRO A 270 -23.35 7.48 17.89
C PRO A 270 -22.33 8.56 18.22
N ALA A 271 -22.23 8.98 19.46
CA ALA A 271 -21.25 9.98 19.89
C ALA A 271 -19.81 9.47 19.77
N GLU A 272 -19.56 8.19 20.11
CA GLU A 272 -18.26 7.54 19.92
C GLU A 272 -17.88 7.44 18.43
N VAL A 273 -18.85 7.07 17.60
CA VAL A 273 -18.66 7.00 16.15
C VAL A 273 -18.34 8.38 15.57
N TYR A 274 -19.06 9.41 16.00
CA TYR A 274 -18.82 10.79 15.53
C TYR A 274 -17.43 11.29 15.93
N ALA A 275 -17.00 11.04 17.16
CA ALA A 275 -15.66 11.41 17.63
C ALA A 275 -14.55 10.71 16.82
N ALA A 276 -14.74 9.42 16.48
CA ALA A 276 -13.84 8.68 15.61
C ALA A 276 -13.76 9.30 14.20
N LEU A 277 -14.94 9.61 13.61
CA LEU A 277 -15.00 10.23 12.29
C LEU A 277 -14.35 11.61 12.24
N ILE A 278 -14.44 12.42 13.32
CA ILE A 278 -13.73 13.69 13.43
C ILE A 278 -12.21 13.44 13.33
N GLY A 279 -11.67 12.49 14.07
CA GLY A 279 -10.24 12.16 14.04
C GLY A 279 -9.77 11.69 12.65
N PHE A 280 -10.56 10.86 11.97
CA PHE A 280 -10.24 10.45 10.58
C PHE A 280 -10.35 11.59 9.59
N ALA A 281 -11.38 12.44 9.74
CA ALA A 281 -11.56 13.60 8.87
C ALA A 281 -10.40 14.59 8.99
N GLU A 282 -9.84 14.80 10.18
CA GLU A 282 -8.65 15.64 10.36
C GLU A 282 -7.45 15.07 9.60
N LYS A 283 -7.18 13.76 9.70
CA LYS A 283 -6.09 13.11 8.95
C LYS A 283 -6.27 13.21 7.45
N VAL A 284 -7.48 12.91 6.98
CA VAL A 284 -7.82 12.99 5.54
C VAL A 284 -7.68 14.43 5.04
N ALA A 285 -8.15 15.41 5.80
CA ALA A 285 -8.06 16.82 5.44
C ALA A 285 -6.60 17.30 5.35
N VAL A 286 -5.72 16.88 6.28
CA VAL A 286 -4.29 17.17 6.22
C VAL A 286 -3.68 16.61 4.93
N GLN A 287 -3.95 15.35 4.60
CA GLN A 287 -3.43 14.75 3.37
C GLN A 287 -3.98 15.42 2.10
N LEU A 288 -5.28 15.77 2.07
CA LEU A 288 -5.85 16.51 0.94
C LEU A 288 -5.13 17.83 0.71
N ARG A 289 -4.86 18.60 1.77
CA ARG A 289 -4.11 19.87 1.69
C ARG A 289 -2.67 19.66 1.23
N GLN A 290 -1.97 18.64 1.73
CA GLN A 290 -0.62 18.30 1.28
C GLN A 290 -0.55 18.01 -0.23
N TYR A 291 -1.60 17.42 -0.79
CA TYR A 291 -1.72 17.17 -2.24
C TYR A 291 -2.32 18.34 -3.02
N GLY A 292 -2.78 19.41 -2.37
CA GLY A 292 -3.53 20.50 -3.01
C GLY A 292 -4.85 20.05 -3.63
N LEU A 293 -5.59 19.16 -2.94
CA LEU A 293 -6.81 18.52 -3.44
C LEU A 293 -8.03 18.89 -2.61
N LEU A 294 -9.18 18.93 -3.28
CA LEU A 294 -10.51 19.05 -2.70
C LEU A 294 -11.31 17.78 -3.00
N ALA A 295 -12.14 17.35 -2.05
CA ALA A 295 -13.00 16.17 -2.18
C ALA A 295 -14.39 16.57 -2.67
N GLY A 296 -14.92 15.83 -3.66
CA GLY A 296 -16.30 15.96 -4.16
C GLY A 296 -17.25 14.90 -3.60
N SER A 297 -16.73 13.90 -2.89
CA SER A 297 -17.55 12.89 -2.20
C SER A 297 -16.88 12.39 -0.94
N VAL A 298 -17.70 11.93 0.00
CA VAL A 298 -17.26 11.30 1.25
C VAL A 298 -17.86 9.90 1.37
N GLY A 299 -17.06 8.97 1.88
CA GLY A 299 -17.48 7.61 2.18
C GLY A 299 -17.16 7.23 3.62
N VAL A 300 -17.97 6.33 4.18
CA VAL A 300 -17.77 5.72 5.49
C VAL A 300 -17.73 4.21 5.32
N THR A 301 -16.66 3.59 5.79
CA THR A 301 -16.55 2.14 5.89
C THR A 301 -16.81 1.75 7.34
N VAL A 302 -17.71 0.80 7.56
CA VAL A 302 -18.05 0.28 8.90
C VAL A 302 -17.86 -1.23 8.90
N VAL A 303 -17.29 -1.77 9.98
CA VAL A 303 -17.19 -3.22 10.19
C VAL A 303 -17.80 -3.57 11.53
N SER A 304 -18.72 -4.52 11.55
CA SER A 304 -19.38 -5.04 12.76
C SER A 304 -18.47 -5.99 13.55
N PRO A 305 -18.79 -6.34 14.79
CA PRO A 305 -18.10 -7.41 15.54
C PRO A 305 -18.14 -8.77 14.86
N ALA A 306 -19.16 -9.04 14.03
CA ALA A 306 -19.27 -10.25 13.21
C ALA A 306 -18.40 -10.21 11.94
N PHE A 307 -17.58 -9.15 11.75
CA PHE A 307 -16.75 -8.90 10.56
C PHE A 307 -17.57 -8.65 9.28
N GLU A 308 -18.80 -8.27 9.40
CA GLU A 308 -19.62 -7.80 8.28
C GLU A 308 -19.29 -6.34 7.99
N GLY A 309 -18.94 -6.05 6.73
CA GLY A 309 -18.55 -4.72 6.28
C GLY A 309 -19.64 -4.02 5.47
N ALA A 310 -19.82 -2.72 5.71
CA ALA A 310 -20.63 -1.84 4.88
C ALA A 310 -19.79 -0.64 4.42
N GLU A 311 -19.94 -0.24 3.16
CA GLU A 311 -19.36 1.00 2.61
C GLU A 311 -20.51 1.90 2.13
N LEU A 312 -20.60 3.09 2.71
CA LEU A 312 -21.62 4.09 2.43
C LEU A 312 -20.92 5.28 1.77
N THR A 313 -21.43 5.79 0.67
CA THR A 313 -20.80 6.92 -0.05
C THR A 313 -21.87 7.90 -0.53
N ALA A 314 -21.59 9.20 -0.44
CA ALA A 314 -22.42 10.25 -1.03
C ALA A 314 -21.59 11.40 -1.58
N PRO A 315 -22.10 12.15 -2.59
CA PRO A 315 -21.51 13.39 -3.02
C PRO A 315 -21.58 14.43 -1.89
N LEU A 316 -20.60 15.34 -1.90
CA LEU A 316 -20.61 16.53 -1.04
C LEU A 316 -21.33 17.67 -1.80
N PRO A 317 -22.03 18.58 -1.10
CA PRO A 317 -22.66 19.74 -1.72
C PRO A 317 -21.65 20.64 -2.44
N GLU A 318 -20.44 20.77 -1.89
CA GLU A 318 -19.35 21.57 -2.41
C GLU A 318 -18.02 20.83 -2.26
N LEU A 319 -17.08 21.15 -3.14
CA LEU A 319 -15.71 20.64 -3.06
C LEU A 319 -15.02 21.18 -1.80
N THR A 320 -14.45 20.30 -0.98
CA THR A 320 -13.86 20.70 0.29
C THR A 320 -12.67 19.84 0.71
N ASN A 321 -11.75 20.43 1.46
CA ASN A 321 -10.73 19.75 2.25
C ASN A 321 -10.87 20.06 3.76
N ASN A 322 -12.04 20.57 4.16
CA ASN A 322 -12.31 20.94 5.56
C ASN A 322 -12.76 19.70 6.36
N SER A 323 -12.08 19.42 7.48
CA SER A 323 -12.33 18.24 8.29
C SER A 323 -13.70 18.25 8.96
N ALA A 324 -14.21 19.42 9.38
CA ALA A 324 -15.51 19.52 10.04
C ALA A 324 -16.66 19.19 9.08
N ILE A 325 -16.55 19.67 7.83
CA ILE A 325 -17.52 19.37 6.76
C ILE A 325 -17.49 17.87 6.43
N LEU A 326 -16.29 17.31 6.22
CA LEU A 326 -16.12 15.87 5.96
C LEU A 326 -16.70 15.01 7.09
N ALA A 327 -16.41 15.33 8.35
CA ALA A 327 -16.91 14.59 9.51
C ALA A 327 -18.43 14.68 9.62
N LYS A 328 -19.03 15.87 9.43
CA LYS A 328 -20.49 16.09 9.48
C LYS A 328 -21.22 15.22 8.46
N HIS A 329 -20.77 15.25 7.20
CA HIS A 329 -21.38 14.47 6.12
C HIS A 329 -21.16 12.96 6.29
N ALA A 330 -19.95 12.53 6.71
CA ALA A 330 -19.67 11.14 7.04
C ALA A 330 -20.57 10.62 8.15
N PHE A 331 -20.80 11.41 9.21
CA PHE A 331 -21.67 11.01 10.29
C PHE A 331 -23.15 10.94 9.87
N ALA A 332 -23.60 11.85 9.02
CA ALA A 332 -24.96 11.77 8.46
C ALA A 332 -25.15 10.48 7.63
N LEU A 333 -24.15 10.10 6.80
CA LEU A 333 -24.17 8.82 6.08
C LEU A 333 -24.24 7.63 7.03
N PHE A 334 -23.42 7.61 8.07
CA PHE A 334 -23.45 6.55 9.08
C PHE A 334 -24.83 6.43 9.72
N LYS A 335 -25.43 7.54 10.17
CA LYS A 335 -26.74 7.55 10.82
C LYS A 335 -27.86 7.03 9.93
N ASN A 336 -27.79 7.31 8.63
CA ASN A 336 -28.85 6.96 7.68
C ASN A 336 -28.68 5.55 7.09
N GLY A 337 -27.46 5.04 7.05
CA GLY A 337 -27.14 3.81 6.32
C GLY A 337 -26.65 2.64 7.18
N TYR A 338 -26.44 2.83 8.48
CA TYR A 338 -26.02 1.76 9.39
C TYR A 338 -26.92 1.62 10.59
N SER A 339 -27.23 0.40 10.98
CA SER A 339 -28.10 0.15 12.13
C SER A 339 -27.45 0.61 13.44
N GLN A 340 -28.09 1.54 14.12
CA GLN A 340 -27.61 2.12 15.38
C GLN A 340 -27.57 1.12 16.55
N SER A 341 -28.29 -0.01 16.43
CA SER A 341 -28.24 -1.10 17.42
C SER A 341 -27.06 -2.04 17.25
N THR A 342 -26.38 -1.99 16.13
CA THR A 342 -25.20 -2.84 15.86
C THR A 342 -23.94 -2.12 16.27
N PRO A 343 -23.13 -2.66 17.22
CA PRO A 343 -21.85 -2.08 17.59
C PRO A 343 -20.90 -2.01 16.40
N VAL A 344 -19.95 -1.05 16.45
CA VAL A 344 -18.95 -0.84 15.42
C VAL A 344 -17.58 -1.29 15.91
N ARG A 345 -16.99 -2.29 15.25
CA ARG A 345 -15.65 -2.81 15.52
C ARG A 345 -14.57 -1.96 14.86
N ALA A 346 -14.77 -1.60 13.61
CA ALA A 346 -13.85 -0.77 12.86
C ALA A 346 -14.61 0.24 12.01
N ILE A 347 -14.03 1.42 11.85
CA ILE A 347 -14.61 2.49 11.06
C ILE A 347 -13.54 3.26 10.32
N GLY A 348 -13.89 3.79 9.15
CA GLY A 348 -13.02 4.63 8.35
C GLY A 348 -13.77 5.72 7.61
N LEU A 349 -13.05 6.76 7.23
CA LEU A 349 -13.52 7.86 6.39
C LEU A 349 -12.68 7.91 5.12
N ARG A 350 -13.35 8.06 3.97
CA ARG A 350 -12.74 8.18 2.66
C ARG A 350 -13.24 9.44 1.96
N ALA A 351 -12.32 10.25 1.45
CA ALA A 351 -12.58 11.35 0.53
C ALA A 351 -12.27 10.88 -0.89
N ALA A 352 -13.19 11.11 -1.84
CA ALA A 352 -13.04 10.70 -3.22
C ALA A 352 -13.60 11.76 -4.19
N ASN A 353 -13.57 11.49 -5.51
CA ASN A 353 -13.85 12.48 -6.54
C ASN A 353 -13.02 13.74 -6.34
N LEU A 354 -11.68 13.51 -6.27
CA LEU A 354 -10.73 14.54 -5.92
C LEU A 354 -10.45 15.45 -7.13
N SER A 355 -10.41 16.77 -6.86
CA SER A 355 -10.08 17.81 -7.85
C SER A 355 -8.92 18.67 -7.34
N PRO A 356 -7.93 19.04 -8.19
CA PRO A 356 -6.90 20.00 -7.80
C PRO A 356 -7.51 21.34 -7.39
N GLU A 357 -7.13 21.87 -6.23
CA GLU A 357 -7.65 23.15 -5.72
C GLU A 357 -7.36 24.31 -6.70
N SER A 358 -6.22 24.25 -7.40
CA SER A 358 -5.82 25.25 -8.39
C SER A 358 -6.73 25.33 -9.62
N LEU A 359 -7.51 24.28 -9.89
CA LEU A 359 -8.44 24.22 -11.05
C LEU A 359 -9.88 24.58 -10.68
N VAL A 360 -10.18 24.76 -9.38
CA VAL A 360 -11.53 25.00 -8.90
C VAL A 360 -11.77 26.50 -8.80
N GLN A 361 -12.62 27.02 -9.67
CA GLN A 361 -13.13 28.38 -9.54
C GLN A 361 -14.26 28.36 -8.51
N ARG A 362 -14.04 28.98 -7.34
CA ARG A 362 -15.11 29.16 -6.35
C ARG A 362 -16.09 30.20 -6.86
N GLN A 363 -17.28 29.78 -7.20
CA GLN A 363 -18.38 30.70 -7.45
C GLN A 363 -18.76 31.34 -6.09
N LEU A 364 -18.53 32.63 -5.95
CA LEU A 364 -19.00 33.39 -4.78
C LEU A 364 -20.53 33.43 -4.85
N SER A 365 -21.20 32.82 -3.87
CA SER A 365 -22.65 32.91 -3.76
C SER A 365 -23.03 34.33 -3.32
N LEU A 366 -23.94 34.96 -4.05
CA LEU A 366 -24.47 36.28 -3.68
C LEU A 366 -25.27 36.23 -2.35
N PHE A 367 -25.71 35.06 -1.94
CA PHE A 367 -26.60 34.84 -0.78
C PHE A 367 -26.08 33.77 0.20
N GLY A 368 -24.88 33.22 -0.03
CA GLY A 368 -24.34 32.15 0.78
C GLY A 368 -23.22 32.62 1.71
N GLU A 369 -23.07 31.97 2.83
CA GLU A 369 -22.18 32.28 3.94
C GLU A 369 -20.71 31.94 3.64
N PRO A 370 -19.89 32.84 3.04
CA PRO A 370 -18.45 32.61 2.88
C PRO A 370 -17.72 32.61 4.24
N VAL A 371 -18.32 33.30 5.23
CA VAL A 371 -17.68 33.60 6.51
C VAL A 371 -17.45 32.36 7.36
N GLU A 372 -18.35 31.36 7.33
CA GLU A 372 -18.21 30.15 8.14
C GLU A 372 -17.10 29.23 7.56
N THR A 373 -17.05 29.06 6.26
CA THR A 373 -16.04 28.22 5.61
C THR A 373 -14.62 28.79 5.77
N GLU A 374 -14.45 30.10 5.60
CA GLU A 374 -13.16 30.77 5.83
C GLU A 374 -12.71 30.73 7.29
N ARG A 375 -13.67 30.89 8.22
CA ARG A 375 -13.39 30.76 9.66
C ARG A 375 -12.93 29.36 10.02
N LEU A 376 -13.63 28.32 9.53
CA LEU A 376 -13.26 26.94 9.74
C LEU A 376 -11.88 26.62 9.14
N GLN A 377 -11.58 27.15 7.97
CA GLN A 377 -10.26 27.00 7.35
C GLN A 377 -9.14 27.61 8.21
N LYS A 378 -9.31 28.84 8.67
CA LYS A 378 -8.36 29.53 9.56
C LYS A 378 -8.11 28.77 10.87
N ILE A 379 -9.15 28.15 11.43
CA ILE A 379 -9.02 27.31 12.63
C ILE A 379 -8.16 26.07 12.32
N GLU A 380 -8.42 25.37 11.21
CA GLU A 380 -7.65 24.19 10.82
C GLU A 380 -6.18 24.50 10.52
N ASP A 381 -5.91 25.61 9.83
CA ASP A 381 -4.55 26.06 9.54
C ASP A 381 -3.79 26.41 10.82
N SER A 382 -4.49 27.02 11.79
CA SER A 382 -3.91 27.34 13.10
C SER A 382 -3.61 26.08 13.91
N MET A 383 -4.53 25.10 13.89
CA MET A 383 -4.33 23.81 14.56
C MET A 383 -3.15 23.05 13.93
N LEU A 384 -3.02 23.06 12.60
CA LEU A 384 -1.91 22.43 11.89
C LEU A 384 -0.57 23.04 12.31
N LYS A 385 -0.44 24.36 12.30
CA LYS A 385 0.77 25.08 12.74
C LYS A 385 1.16 24.76 14.19
N ILE A 386 0.18 24.66 15.09
CA ILE A 386 0.42 24.29 16.48
C ILE A 386 0.94 22.85 16.56
N ARG A 387 0.34 21.92 15.82
CA ARG A 387 0.76 20.50 15.79
C ARG A 387 2.15 20.31 15.19
N GLU A 388 2.48 21.02 14.13
CA GLU A 388 3.82 21.01 13.53
C GLU A 388 4.90 21.50 14.51
N LYS A 389 4.58 22.50 15.32
CA LYS A 389 5.55 23.11 16.25
C LYS A 389 5.67 22.35 17.58
N TYR A 390 4.56 21.84 18.10
CA TYR A 390 4.49 21.31 19.47
C TYR A 390 4.09 19.81 19.53
N GLY A 391 3.91 19.17 18.37
CA GLY A 391 3.47 17.79 18.26
C GLY A 391 1.95 17.65 18.11
N GLU A 392 1.52 16.53 17.51
CA GLU A 392 0.13 16.29 17.11
C GLU A 392 -0.88 16.31 18.26
N GLN A 393 -0.45 16.02 19.48
CA GLN A 393 -1.31 16.00 20.67
C GLN A 393 -1.43 17.36 21.37
N ALA A 394 -0.70 18.39 20.92
CA ALA A 394 -0.68 19.72 21.55
C ALA A 394 -2.06 20.40 21.50
N ILE A 395 -2.87 20.10 20.48
CA ILE A 395 -4.22 20.62 20.34
C ILE A 395 -5.14 19.55 19.74
N MET A 396 -6.30 19.33 20.38
CA MET A 396 -7.34 18.39 19.90
C MET A 396 -8.71 19.03 20.01
N ARG A 397 -9.66 18.59 19.20
CA ARG A 397 -11.06 18.98 19.33
C ARG A 397 -11.67 18.36 20.59
N ALA A 398 -12.49 19.11 21.32
CA ALA A 398 -13.12 18.66 22.55
C ALA A 398 -13.89 17.33 22.39
N ALA A 399 -14.55 17.12 21.25
CA ALA A 399 -15.22 15.86 20.92
C ALA A 399 -14.27 14.64 20.92
N CYS A 400 -12.96 14.84 20.68
CA CYS A 400 -11.96 13.79 20.70
C CYS A 400 -11.34 13.54 22.10
N LEU A 401 -11.65 14.37 23.11
CA LEU A 401 -11.14 14.21 24.47
C LEU A 401 -11.90 13.17 25.29
N ASN A 402 -13.15 12.85 24.90
CA ASN A 402 -14.00 11.89 25.59
C ASN A 402 -13.65 10.42 25.26
N SER A 403 -14.29 9.48 25.96
CA SER A 403 -14.02 8.03 25.96
C SER A 403 -13.83 7.37 24.59
N ALA A 404 -14.35 7.97 23.52
CA ALA A 404 -14.19 7.50 22.14
C ALA A 404 -12.77 7.68 21.60
N ALA A 405 -12.08 8.78 21.96
CA ALA A 405 -10.66 8.96 21.59
C ALA A 405 -9.76 7.94 22.29
N LYS A 406 -10.17 7.45 23.46
CA LYS A 406 -9.49 6.37 24.20
C LYS A 406 -9.74 4.98 23.59
N ALA A 407 -10.73 4.82 22.72
CA ALA A 407 -10.99 3.58 22.00
C ALA A 407 -10.04 3.36 20.82
N PHE A 408 -9.24 4.37 20.48
CA PHE A 408 -8.18 4.28 19.47
C PHE A 408 -6.84 4.63 20.12
N SER A 409 -5.79 3.88 19.77
CA SER A 409 -4.45 4.06 20.35
C SER A 409 -3.94 5.49 20.32
N PRO A 410 -3.11 5.94 21.26
CA PRO A 410 -2.43 7.24 21.20
C PRO A 410 -1.64 7.47 19.91
N GLY A 411 -1.13 6.41 19.26
CA GLY A 411 -0.53 6.47 17.93
C GLY A 411 -1.54 6.55 16.78
N PHE A 412 -2.84 6.44 17.05
CA PHE A 412 -3.88 6.59 16.05
C PHE A 412 -3.89 8.00 15.42
N PHE A 413 -3.50 9.02 16.18
CA PHE A 413 -3.38 10.41 15.72
C PHE A 413 -1.98 10.76 15.21
N LYS A 414 -1.02 9.82 15.23
CA LYS A 414 0.27 9.96 14.54
C LYS A 414 0.05 9.57 13.08
N GLY A 415 0.03 10.57 12.20
CA GLY A 415 -0.22 10.51 10.77
C GLY A 415 0.88 9.87 9.97
#